data_5032b951f5846377edc1b31ae5d395e7
#
_entry.id   5032b951f5846377edc1b31ae5d395e7
#
_cell.length_a   1.000
_cell.length_b   1.000
_cell.length_c   1.000
_cell.angle_alpha   90.00
_cell.angle_beta   90.00
_cell.angle_gamma   90.00
#
_symmetry.space_group_name_H-M   'P 1'
#
loop_
_entity.id
_entity.type
_entity.pdbx_description
1 polymer ?
#
loop_
_entity_poly.entity_id
_entity_poly.type
_entity_poly.pdbx_seq_one_letter_code
_entity_poly.pdbx_strand_id
1 'polypeptide(L)'
;LKATSRTICIIRPAVDLKSGSAFAPYFSGDVVKRIRSLLIANRSEIAIRVMRAAAELGIRTVGIYSNEDRFALHRFKADESYLVGDGKTPIGAYLDIADIIRIARQAKVDAIHPGYGFLSENPSFADACAEAGISFIGPTADVMRELGNKVAARALAQRVGVPVVPATGALPYDMDECRKLAATVGYPLMLKAS
;
A
#
# COMPACT_ATOMS: atom_id res chain seq x y z
N LEU A 1 9.68 15.11 22.53
CA LEU A 1 8.60 14.19 22.15
C LEU A 1 7.79 14.86 21.06
N LYS A 2 8.09 14.57 19.79
CA LYS A 2 7.31 15.05 18.63
C LYS A 2 6.23 14.01 18.32
N ALA A 3 4.98 14.44 18.40
CA ALA A 3 3.82 13.64 18.02
C ALA A 3 3.87 13.35 16.51
N THR A 4 3.95 12.08 16.14
CA THR A 4 3.83 11.62 14.76
C THR A 4 2.37 11.67 14.35
N SER A 5 2.06 12.55 13.41
CA SER A 5 0.74 12.69 12.78
C SER A 5 0.36 11.39 12.04
N ARG A 6 -0.68 10.72 12.50
CA ARG A 6 -1.28 9.56 11.82
C ARG A 6 -2.35 10.08 10.87
N THR A 7 -2.08 10.08 9.57
CA THR A 7 -3.08 10.45 8.57
C THR A 7 -3.66 9.18 7.95
N ILE A 8 -4.88 8.82 8.33
CA ILE A 8 -5.70 7.83 7.61
C ILE A 8 -6.59 8.63 6.66
N CYS A 9 -6.42 8.45 5.36
CA CYS A 9 -7.24 9.11 4.36
C CYS A 9 -8.38 8.19 3.94
N ILE A 10 -9.62 8.49 4.35
CA ILE A 10 -10.83 7.84 3.85
C ILE A 10 -11.49 8.78 2.85
N ILE A 11 -11.54 8.37 1.59
CA ILE A 11 -12.29 9.06 0.55
C ILE A 11 -13.77 8.68 0.75
N ARG A 12 -14.60 9.66 1.12
CA ARG A 12 -16.06 9.47 1.22
C ARG A 12 -16.66 9.92 -0.12
N PRO A 13 -17.33 9.05 -0.89
CA PRO A 13 -18.20 9.52 -1.96
C PRO A 13 -19.36 10.30 -1.33
N ALA A 14 -19.76 11.40 -1.96
CA ALA A 14 -20.96 12.13 -1.57
C ALA A 14 -22.19 11.28 -1.94
N VAL A 15 -22.56 10.35 -1.07
CA VAL A 15 -23.81 9.62 -1.14
C VAL A 15 -24.69 10.14 -0.02
N ASP A 16 -25.77 10.80 -0.41
CA ASP A 16 -26.82 11.23 0.49
C ASP A 16 -27.62 10.01 0.95
N LEU A 17 -27.24 9.42 2.08
CA LEU A 17 -27.97 8.33 2.72
C LEU A 17 -28.87 8.90 3.82
N LYS A 18 -30.10 9.24 3.43
CA LYS A 18 -31.23 9.33 4.37
C LYS A 18 -31.60 7.91 4.78
N SER A 19 -31.01 7.38 5.83
CA SER A 19 -31.66 6.43 6.75
C SER A 19 -30.69 6.13 7.90
N GLY A 20 -31.21 6.22 9.11
CA GLY A 20 -30.44 6.12 10.34
C GLY A 20 -29.96 4.71 10.64
N SER A 21 -28.70 4.59 10.92
CA SER A 21 -28.14 3.66 11.92
C SER A 21 -26.82 4.23 12.41
N ALA A 22 -26.64 4.22 13.71
CA ALA A 22 -25.55 4.88 14.41
C ALA A 22 -24.22 4.16 14.18
N PHE A 23 -23.45 4.61 13.16
CA PHE A 23 -21.99 4.46 13.19
C PHE A 23 -21.43 5.78 13.70
N ALA A 24 -21.09 5.83 14.97
CA ALA A 24 -20.33 6.94 15.52
C ALA A 24 -19.00 7.05 14.74
N PRO A 25 -18.64 8.22 14.22
CA PRO A 25 -17.38 8.37 13.50
C PRO A 25 -16.23 8.28 14.51
N TYR A 26 -15.32 7.34 14.31
CA TYR A 26 -14.00 7.30 14.92
C TYR A 26 -13.12 8.43 14.33
N PHE A 27 -13.57 9.66 14.41
CA PHE A 27 -12.79 10.81 13.98
C PHE A 27 -12.50 11.69 15.19
N SER A 28 -11.29 11.58 15.72
CA SER A 28 -10.66 12.70 16.42
C SER A 28 -10.55 13.87 15.44
N GLY A 29 -10.89 15.07 15.86
CA GLY A 29 -11.10 16.27 15.03
C GLY A 29 -9.94 16.79 14.19
N ASP A 30 -9.23 15.91 13.48
CA ASP A 30 -8.21 16.27 12.52
C ASP A 30 -8.87 16.74 11.22
N VAL A 31 -8.48 17.91 10.76
CA VAL A 31 -8.91 18.48 9.49
C VAL A 31 -8.58 17.48 8.37
N VAL A 32 -9.62 16.87 7.79
CA VAL A 32 -9.45 15.94 6.66
C VAL A 32 -8.86 16.73 5.49
N LYS A 33 -7.58 16.48 5.18
CA LYS A 33 -6.91 17.09 4.04
C LYS A 33 -7.60 16.63 2.76
N ARG A 34 -8.19 17.55 2.01
CA ARG A 34 -8.82 17.25 0.72
C ARG A 34 -7.74 16.94 -0.32
N ILE A 35 -7.81 15.75 -0.92
CA ILE A 35 -6.93 15.36 -2.03
C ILE A 35 -7.48 16.00 -3.31
N ARG A 36 -6.64 16.78 -4.00
CA ARG A 36 -6.94 17.42 -5.28
C ARG A 36 -6.07 16.92 -6.41
N SER A 37 -4.99 16.23 -6.07
CA SER A 37 -4.02 15.69 -7.02
C SER A 37 -3.46 14.35 -6.53
N LEU A 38 -3.34 13.38 -7.45
CA LEU A 38 -2.97 12.01 -7.15
C LEU A 38 -1.92 11.52 -8.14
N LEU A 39 -0.77 11.06 -7.64
CA LEU A 39 0.18 10.30 -8.41
C LEU A 39 -0.18 8.82 -8.34
N ILE A 40 -0.20 8.14 -9.49
CA ILE A 40 -0.45 6.71 -9.60
C ILE A 40 0.87 6.00 -9.81
N ALA A 41 1.39 5.36 -8.73
CA ALA A 41 2.67 4.66 -8.73
C ALA A 41 2.52 3.22 -9.24
N ASN A 42 1.95 3.08 -10.43
CA ASN A 42 1.71 1.79 -11.08
C ASN A 42 1.59 1.94 -12.59
N ARG A 43 1.34 0.85 -13.31
CA ARG A 43 1.26 0.80 -14.77
C ARG A 43 0.02 0.05 -15.27
N SER A 44 -0.18 0.08 -16.60
CA SER A 44 -1.17 -0.74 -17.31
C SER A 44 -2.60 -0.58 -16.77
N GLU A 45 -3.33 -1.67 -16.65
CA GLU A 45 -4.76 -1.71 -16.33
C GLU A 45 -5.08 -1.06 -14.98
N ILE A 46 -4.32 -1.38 -13.93
CA ILE A 46 -4.59 -0.84 -12.60
C ILE A 46 -4.38 0.67 -12.55
N ALA A 47 -3.34 1.19 -13.21
CA ALA A 47 -3.13 2.64 -13.30
C ALA A 47 -4.33 3.33 -13.96
N ILE A 48 -4.84 2.78 -15.06
CA ILE A 48 -6.02 3.31 -15.76
C ILE A 48 -7.28 3.29 -14.87
N ARG A 49 -7.49 2.23 -14.11
CA ARG A 49 -8.64 2.13 -13.18
C ARG A 49 -8.59 3.20 -12.11
N VAL A 50 -7.42 3.40 -11.50
CA VAL A 50 -7.23 4.45 -10.49
C VAL A 50 -7.43 5.83 -11.10
N MET A 51 -6.90 6.08 -12.31
CA MET A 51 -7.07 7.34 -13.03
C MET A 51 -8.55 7.63 -13.31
N ARG A 52 -9.33 6.65 -13.73
CA ARG A 52 -10.78 6.79 -13.93
C ARG A 52 -11.50 7.20 -12.66
N ALA A 53 -11.26 6.48 -11.57
CA ALA A 53 -11.87 6.80 -10.29
C ALA A 53 -11.47 8.20 -9.79
N ALA A 54 -10.22 8.60 -9.97
CA ALA A 54 -9.75 9.94 -9.64
C ALA A 54 -10.44 11.02 -10.49
N ALA A 55 -10.58 10.79 -11.80
CA ALA A 55 -11.28 11.70 -12.70
C ALA A 55 -12.77 11.88 -12.34
N GLU A 56 -13.48 10.80 -11.98
CA GLU A 56 -14.86 10.86 -11.49
C GLU A 56 -15.01 11.69 -10.21
N LEU A 57 -13.94 11.73 -9.39
CA LEU A 57 -13.88 12.55 -8.17
C LEU A 57 -13.36 13.98 -8.41
N GLY A 58 -13.03 14.34 -9.66
CA GLY A 58 -12.45 15.65 -9.99
C GLY A 58 -11.02 15.83 -9.44
N ILE A 59 -10.26 14.77 -9.29
CA ILE A 59 -8.88 14.75 -8.79
C ILE A 59 -7.92 14.72 -9.99
N ARG A 60 -6.97 15.68 -10.05
CA ARG A 60 -5.92 15.72 -11.07
C ARG A 60 -5.03 14.48 -10.96
N THR A 61 -4.74 13.82 -12.06
CA THR A 61 -4.00 12.58 -12.14
C THR A 61 -2.59 12.77 -12.70
N VAL A 62 -1.61 12.17 -12.03
CA VAL A 62 -0.21 12.14 -12.44
C VAL A 62 0.20 10.69 -12.64
N GLY A 63 0.57 10.31 -13.86
CA GLY A 63 1.08 8.99 -14.20
C GLY A 63 2.61 8.94 -14.17
N ILE A 64 3.15 7.74 -13.95
CA ILE A 64 4.58 7.46 -14.18
C ILE A 64 4.70 6.34 -15.21
N TYR A 65 5.79 6.33 -15.96
CA TYR A 65 6.08 5.30 -16.96
C TYR A 65 7.58 5.03 -17.09
N SER A 66 7.97 3.77 -17.29
CA SER A 66 9.34 3.40 -17.66
C SER A 66 9.60 3.65 -19.15
N ASN A 67 10.85 3.59 -19.57
CA ASN A 67 11.21 3.73 -20.99
C ASN A 67 10.46 2.75 -21.91
N GLU A 68 10.23 1.52 -21.45
CA GLU A 68 9.51 0.48 -22.18
C GLU A 68 8.02 0.81 -22.32
N ASP A 69 7.47 1.47 -21.30
CA ASP A 69 6.06 1.87 -21.27
C ASP A 69 5.77 3.24 -21.90
N ARG A 70 6.74 3.85 -22.60
CA ARG A 70 6.58 5.18 -23.22
C ARG A 70 5.41 5.28 -24.20
N PHE A 71 4.96 4.17 -24.76
CA PHE A 71 3.78 4.08 -25.63
C PHE A 71 2.61 3.34 -24.99
N ALA A 72 2.72 2.96 -23.71
CA ALA A 72 1.65 2.28 -23.01
C ALA A 72 0.44 3.20 -22.74
N LEU A 73 -0.75 2.63 -22.84
CA LEU A 73 -2.01 3.39 -22.78
C LEU A 73 -2.17 4.20 -21.50
N HIS A 74 -1.72 3.69 -20.35
CA HIS A 74 -1.86 4.40 -19.07
C HIS A 74 -1.15 5.76 -19.06
N ARG A 75 -0.02 5.90 -19.79
CA ARG A 75 0.69 7.18 -19.92
C ARG A 75 -0.19 8.28 -20.50
N PHE A 76 -1.04 7.94 -21.45
CA PHE A 76 -1.91 8.91 -22.17
C PHE A 76 -3.27 9.13 -21.48
N LYS A 77 -3.54 8.41 -20.38
CA LYS A 77 -4.80 8.54 -19.63
C LYS A 77 -4.70 9.43 -18.42
N ALA A 78 -3.50 9.77 -17.97
CA ALA A 78 -3.27 10.75 -16.91
C ALA A 78 -3.29 12.18 -17.48
N ASP A 79 -3.61 13.16 -16.64
CA ASP A 79 -3.50 14.58 -16.99
C ASP A 79 -2.05 14.97 -17.25
N GLU A 80 -1.11 14.38 -16.50
CA GLU A 80 0.34 14.53 -16.64
C GLU A 80 1.03 13.18 -16.52
N SER A 81 2.18 12.98 -17.20
CA SER A 81 2.95 11.74 -17.12
C SER A 81 4.44 12.01 -17.11
N TYR A 82 5.17 11.31 -16.27
CA TYR A 82 6.62 11.48 -16.06
C TYR A 82 7.37 10.17 -16.26
N LEU A 83 8.54 10.25 -16.90
CA LEU A 83 9.48 9.14 -16.97
C LEU A 83 10.03 8.88 -15.56
N VAL A 84 10.00 7.62 -15.12
CA VAL A 84 10.53 7.16 -13.84
C VAL A 84 11.66 6.16 -14.06
N GLY A 85 12.67 6.19 -13.19
CA GLY A 85 13.76 5.22 -13.15
C GLY A 85 14.56 5.15 -14.45
N ASP A 86 14.91 6.29 -15.02
CA ASP A 86 15.72 6.35 -16.24
C ASP A 86 17.02 5.55 -16.07
N GLY A 87 17.34 4.73 -17.09
CA GLY A 87 18.47 3.80 -17.06
C GLY A 87 18.29 2.54 -16.20
N LYS A 88 17.16 2.35 -15.54
CA LYS A 88 16.83 1.13 -14.78
C LYS A 88 16.11 0.10 -15.62
N THR A 89 16.06 -1.14 -15.12
CA THR A 89 15.22 -2.19 -15.71
C THR A 89 13.74 -1.80 -15.64
N PRO A 90 12.86 -2.36 -16.52
CA PRO A 90 11.43 -2.00 -16.54
C PRO A 90 10.73 -2.11 -15.18
N ILE A 91 10.99 -3.19 -14.44
CA ILE A 91 10.45 -3.37 -13.09
C ILE A 91 11.16 -2.46 -12.09
N GLY A 92 12.49 -2.36 -12.18
CA GLY A 92 13.30 -1.52 -11.30
C GLY A 92 12.93 -0.05 -11.33
N ALA A 93 12.43 0.44 -12.47
CA ALA A 93 11.92 1.80 -12.61
C ALA A 93 10.70 2.05 -11.67
N TYR A 94 9.73 1.12 -11.65
CA TYR A 94 8.54 1.23 -10.79
C TYR A 94 8.82 0.90 -9.32
N LEU A 95 10.00 0.42 -8.98
CA LEU A 95 10.46 0.17 -7.61
C LEU A 95 11.39 1.28 -7.09
N ASP A 96 11.63 2.33 -7.87
CA ASP A 96 12.50 3.44 -7.50
C ASP A 96 11.76 4.46 -6.60
N ILE A 97 11.75 4.19 -5.31
CA ILE A 97 11.09 5.04 -4.31
C ILE A 97 11.60 6.49 -4.40
N ALA A 98 12.91 6.68 -4.50
CA ALA A 98 13.51 8.02 -4.51
C ALA A 98 13.04 8.84 -5.72
N ASP A 99 13.02 8.22 -6.90
CA ASP A 99 12.59 8.90 -8.12
C ASP A 99 11.08 9.15 -8.15
N ILE A 100 10.26 8.21 -7.66
CA ILE A 100 8.81 8.41 -7.52
C ILE A 100 8.51 9.59 -6.60
N ILE A 101 9.17 9.69 -5.44
CA ILE A 101 8.99 10.82 -4.51
C ILE A 101 9.48 12.13 -5.12
N ARG A 102 10.58 12.12 -5.88
CA ARG A 102 11.07 13.30 -6.63
C ARG A 102 9.99 13.79 -7.61
N ILE A 103 9.42 12.89 -8.40
CA ILE A 103 8.35 13.22 -9.35
C ILE A 103 7.10 13.74 -8.61
N ALA A 104 6.71 13.10 -7.52
CA ALA A 104 5.56 13.50 -6.72
C ALA A 104 5.70 14.94 -6.17
N ARG A 105 6.90 15.29 -5.68
CA ARG A 105 7.23 16.65 -5.24
C ARG A 105 7.24 17.65 -6.40
N GLN A 106 7.84 17.28 -7.53
CA GLN A 106 7.87 18.11 -8.74
C GLN A 106 6.48 18.42 -9.26
N ALA A 107 5.61 17.41 -9.32
CA ALA A 107 4.22 17.53 -9.76
C ALA A 107 3.29 18.10 -8.66
N LYS A 108 3.81 18.36 -7.47
CA LYS A 108 3.08 18.91 -6.31
C LYS A 108 1.78 18.15 -6.03
N VAL A 109 1.87 16.81 -5.93
CA VAL A 109 0.70 15.99 -5.64
C VAL A 109 0.39 15.94 -4.14
N ASP A 110 -0.89 15.81 -3.80
CA ASP A 110 -1.35 15.66 -2.42
C ASP A 110 -1.22 14.23 -1.91
N ALA A 111 -1.35 13.26 -2.83
CA ALA A 111 -1.37 11.85 -2.49
C ALA A 111 -0.72 10.96 -3.56
N ILE A 112 -0.34 9.75 -3.15
CA ILE A 112 0.17 8.69 -4.03
C ILE A 112 -0.68 7.44 -3.84
N HIS A 113 -1.15 6.85 -4.96
CA HIS A 113 -1.83 5.55 -4.98
C HIS A 113 -0.89 4.50 -5.59
N PRO A 114 -0.47 3.48 -4.84
CA PRO A 114 0.47 2.47 -5.33
C PRO A 114 -0.16 1.42 -6.24
N GLY A 115 -1.48 1.35 -6.33
CA GLY A 115 -2.19 0.23 -6.97
C GLY A 115 -2.05 -1.06 -6.19
N TYR A 116 -1.80 -2.16 -6.88
CA TYR A 116 -1.43 -3.46 -6.31
C TYR A 116 -0.09 -3.94 -6.90
N GLY A 117 0.63 -4.83 -6.20
CA GLY A 117 2.00 -5.22 -6.57
C GLY A 117 3.00 -4.07 -6.39
N PHE A 118 4.17 -4.19 -6.97
CA PHE A 118 5.25 -3.20 -6.85
C PHE A 118 5.48 -2.72 -5.40
N LEU A 119 5.19 -1.45 -5.13
CA LEU A 119 5.41 -0.81 -3.83
C LEU A 119 4.17 -0.77 -2.93
N SER A 120 3.05 -1.42 -3.32
CA SER A 120 1.79 -1.35 -2.57
C SER A 120 1.87 -1.90 -1.14
N GLU A 121 2.77 -2.86 -0.91
CA GLU A 121 3.01 -3.49 0.39
C GLU A 121 4.39 -3.14 0.97
N ASN A 122 5.02 -2.10 0.44
CA ASN A 122 6.36 -1.68 0.87
C ASN A 122 6.28 -0.60 1.96
N PRO A 123 6.62 -0.90 3.22
CA PRO A 123 6.55 0.06 4.32
C PRO A 123 7.51 1.25 4.13
N SER A 124 8.68 1.03 3.51
CA SER A 124 9.63 2.13 3.25
C SER A 124 9.09 3.15 2.25
N PHE A 125 8.21 2.73 1.33
CA PHE A 125 7.54 3.67 0.43
C PHE A 125 6.48 4.51 1.16
N ALA A 126 5.72 3.90 2.07
CA ALA A 126 4.77 4.63 2.90
C ALA A 126 5.46 5.64 3.83
N ASP A 127 6.63 5.26 4.42
CA ASP A 127 7.46 6.18 5.19
C ASP A 127 7.96 7.35 4.34
N ALA A 128 8.50 7.07 3.15
CA ALA A 128 9.00 8.10 2.25
C ALA A 128 7.91 9.09 1.80
N CYS A 129 6.67 8.60 1.62
CA CYS A 129 5.52 9.47 1.37
C CYS A 129 5.23 10.36 2.58
N ALA A 130 5.21 9.80 3.79
CA ALA A 130 4.97 10.55 5.02
C ALA A 130 6.03 11.62 5.27
N GLU A 131 7.31 11.29 5.08
CA GLU A 131 8.45 12.24 5.18
C GLU A 131 8.36 13.35 4.13
N ALA A 132 7.80 13.05 2.96
CA ALA A 132 7.55 14.04 1.92
C ALA A 132 6.31 14.92 2.16
N GLY A 133 5.51 14.64 3.20
CA GLY A 133 4.22 15.31 3.45
C GLY A 133 3.13 14.94 2.45
N ILE A 134 3.28 13.80 1.76
CA ILE A 134 2.36 13.27 0.75
C ILE A 134 1.56 12.13 1.35
N SER A 135 0.24 12.12 1.17
CA SER A 135 -0.62 11.06 1.69
C SER A 135 -0.43 9.76 0.88
N PHE A 136 -0.03 8.68 1.53
CA PHE A 136 -0.04 7.35 0.92
C PHE A 136 -1.45 6.77 0.97
N ILE A 137 -1.99 6.33 -0.17
CA ILE A 137 -3.31 5.69 -0.23
C ILE A 137 -3.15 4.20 0.08
N GLY A 138 -3.28 3.86 1.34
CA GLY A 138 -3.08 2.51 1.86
C GLY A 138 -2.91 2.48 3.37
N PRO A 139 -2.53 1.33 3.95
CA PRO A 139 -2.24 1.20 5.37
C PRO A 139 -0.98 2.00 5.75
N THR A 140 -0.81 2.26 7.03
CA THR A 140 0.43 2.88 7.55
C THR A 140 1.60 1.92 7.43
N ALA A 141 2.83 2.45 7.40
CA ALA A 141 4.04 1.63 7.36
C ALA A 141 4.14 0.65 8.53
N ASP A 142 3.70 1.06 9.73
CA ASP A 142 3.70 0.18 10.91
C ASP A 142 2.73 -0.99 10.73
N VAL A 143 1.53 -0.74 10.23
CA VAL A 143 0.55 -1.80 9.91
C VAL A 143 1.11 -2.75 8.84
N MET A 144 1.79 -2.21 7.82
CA MET A 144 2.43 -3.05 6.80
C MET A 144 3.54 -3.93 7.40
N ARG A 145 4.36 -3.41 8.32
CA ARG A 145 5.41 -4.18 9.01
C ARG A 145 4.82 -5.29 9.87
N GLU A 146 3.75 -5.01 10.58
CA GLU A 146 3.08 -6.00 11.44
C GLU A 146 2.37 -7.09 10.63
N LEU A 147 1.66 -6.73 9.56
CA LEU A 147 0.83 -7.66 8.79
C LEU A 147 1.55 -8.27 7.57
N GLY A 148 2.59 -7.64 7.06
CA GLY A 148 3.37 -8.12 5.91
C GLY A 148 4.18 -9.39 6.20
N ASN A 149 4.56 -9.62 7.45
CA ASN A 149 5.22 -10.85 7.89
C ASN A 149 4.17 -11.86 8.36
N LYS A 150 4.11 -13.03 7.72
CA LYS A 150 3.11 -14.08 8.02
C LYS A 150 3.16 -14.58 9.47
N VAL A 151 4.37 -14.67 10.06
CA VAL A 151 4.56 -15.10 11.45
C VAL A 151 4.05 -14.03 12.40
N ALA A 152 4.40 -12.77 12.17
CA ALA A 152 3.95 -11.64 12.97
C ALA A 152 2.43 -11.44 12.88
N ALA A 153 1.88 -11.51 11.67
CA ALA A 153 0.43 -11.40 11.44
C ALA A 153 -0.36 -12.49 12.18
N ARG A 154 0.15 -13.73 12.16
CA ARG A 154 -0.44 -14.84 12.92
C ARG A 154 -0.38 -14.61 14.43
N ALA A 155 0.77 -14.19 14.95
CA ALA A 155 0.93 -13.89 16.37
C ALA A 155 0.01 -12.77 16.82
N LEU A 156 -0.15 -11.74 15.97
CA LEU A 156 -1.12 -10.64 16.20
C LEU A 156 -2.56 -11.19 16.25
N ALA A 157 -2.95 -12.00 15.26
CA ALA A 157 -4.28 -12.61 15.21
C ALA A 157 -4.59 -13.43 16.49
N GLN A 158 -3.65 -14.24 16.94
CA GLN A 158 -3.80 -15.00 18.19
C GLN A 158 -3.94 -14.09 19.42
N ARG A 159 -3.13 -13.03 19.49
CA ARG A 159 -3.17 -12.05 20.59
C ARG A 159 -4.52 -11.34 20.71
N VAL A 160 -5.17 -11.07 19.59
CA VAL A 160 -6.49 -10.40 19.56
C VAL A 160 -7.67 -11.36 19.50
N GLY A 161 -7.44 -12.67 19.68
CA GLY A 161 -8.48 -13.70 19.75
C GLY A 161 -9.09 -14.09 18.40
N VAL A 162 -8.44 -13.78 17.28
CA VAL A 162 -8.88 -14.25 15.96
C VAL A 162 -8.47 -15.71 15.78
N PRO A 163 -9.38 -16.64 15.44
CA PRO A 163 -9.06 -18.04 15.20
C PRO A 163 -8.03 -18.20 14.07
N VAL A 164 -6.99 -18.99 14.32
CA VAL A 164 -5.95 -19.28 13.34
C VAL A 164 -5.75 -20.80 13.21
N VAL A 165 -5.39 -21.22 11.99
CA VAL A 165 -5.05 -22.64 11.74
C VAL A 165 -3.82 -23.03 12.60
N PRO A 166 -3.78 -24.22 13.26
CA PRO A 166 -2.60 -24.69 13.99
C PRO A 166 -1.34 -24.62 13.12
N ALA A 167 -0.26 -24.09 13.66
CA ALA A 167 1.04 -24.04 12.98
C ALA A 167 2.16 -23.82 14.03
N THR A 168 3.38 -24.17 13.66
CA THR A 168 4.58 -23.85 14.43
C THR A 168 5.05 -22.41 14.14
N GLY A 169 6.01 -21.93 14.92
CA GLY A 169 6.89 -20.83 14.54
C GLY A 169 7.86 -21.22 13.42
N ALA A 170 8.91 -20.41 13.21
CA ALA A 170 10.00 -20.77 12.31
C ALA A 170 10.61 -22.10 12.73
N LEU A 171 10.86 -22.98 11.75
CA LEU A 171 11.46 -24.28 12.04
C LEU A 171 12.96 -24.11 12.28
N PRO A 172 13.54 -24.84 13.26
CA PRO A 172 14.98 -24.90 13.44
C PRO A 172 15.65 -25.66 12.28
N TYR A 173 16.99 -25.64 12.22
CA TYR A 173 17.72 -26.42 11.22
C TYR A 173 17.87 -27.92 11.62
N ASP A 174 17.62 -28.25 12.86
CA ASP A 174 17.67 -29.64 13.35
C ASP A 174 16.41 -30.41 12.93
N MET A 175 16.63 -31.55 12.25
CA MET A 175 15.53 -32.35 11.68
C MET A 175 14.71 -33.07 12.73
N ASP A 176 15.30 -33.44 13.86
CA ASP A 176 14.58 -34.16 14.94
C ASP A 176 13.70 -33.17 15.72
N GLU A 177 14.18 -31.95 15.93
CA GLU A 177 13.34 -30.87 16.47
C GLU A 177 12.21 -30.51 15.52
N CYS A 178 12.49 -30.43 14.21
CA CYS A 178 11.44 -30.22 13.21
C CYS A 178 10.35 -31.29 13.27
N ARG A 179 10.72 -32.57 13.37
CA ARG A 179 9.76 -33.68 13.49
C ARG A 179 8.92 -33.58 14.77
N LYS A 180 9.54 -33.23 15.90
CA LYS A 180 8.81 -33.00 17.16
C LYS A 180 7.80 -31.88 17.04
N LEU A 181 8.20 -30.75 16.47
CA LEU A 181 7.31 -29.60 16.22
C LEU A 181 6.18 -29.95 15.25
N ALA A 182 6.49 -30.67 14.16
CA ALA A 182 5.49 -31.14 13.20
C ALA A 182 4.44 -32.03 13.87
N ALA A 183 4.87 -32.94 14.77
CA ALA A 183 3.95 -33.80 15.50
C ALA A 183 2.96 -33.01 16.40
N THR A 184 3.35 -31.85 16.92
CA THR A 184 2.44 -31.02 17.73
C THR A 184 1.31 -30.39 16.90
N VAL A 185 1.53 -30.17 15.58
CA VAL A 185 0.50 -29.65 14.65
C VAL A 185 -0.42 -30.77 14.16
N GLY A 186 0.12 -31.98 13.99
CA GLY A 186 -0.59 -33.14 13.43
C GLY A 186 -0.42 -33.24 11.91
N TYR A 187 -0.70 -34.44 11.38
CA TYR A 187 -0.61 -34.77 9.97
C TYR A 187 -2.00 -34.98 9.35
N PRO A 188 -2.22 -34.61 8.06
CA PRO A 188 -1.24 -34.04 7.12
C PRO A 188 -0.95 -32.56 7.41
N LEU A 189 0.29 -32.10 7.09
CA LEU A 189 0.71 -30.71 7.27
C LEU A 189 1.34 -30.11 5.99
N MET A 190 1.40 -28.79 5.92
CA MET A 190 2.01 -28.05 4.81
C MET A 190 3.24 -27.29 5.31
N LEU A 191 4.38 -27.47 4.63
CA LEU A 191 5.57 -26.65 4.82
C LEU A 191 5.52 -25.43 3.90
N LYS A 192 5.82 -24.25 4.43
CA LYS A 192 5.93 -23.00 3.64
C LYS A 192 7.22 -22.29 3.99
N ALA A 193 7.88 -21.72 2.98
CA ALA A 193 8.92 -20.73 3.19
C ALA A 193 8.33 -19.46 3.81
N SER A 194 9.06 -18.88 4.74
CA SER A 194 8.71 -17.61 5.40
C SER A 194 9.52 -16.47 4.82
#